data_2b0892db93c5dbeaab7e49e492535e88
#
_entry.id   2b0892db93c5dbeaab7e49e492535e88
#
_cell.length_a   1.000
_cell.length_b   1.000
_cell.length_c   1.000
_cell.angle_alpha   90.00
_cell.angle_beta   90.00
_cell.angle_gamma   90.00
#
_symmetry.space_group_name_H-M   'P 1'
#
loop_
_entity.id
_entity.type
_entity.pdbx_description
1 polymer ?
#
loop_
_entity_poly.entity_id
_entity_poly.type
_entity_poly.pdbx_seq_one_letter_code
_entity_poly.pdbx_strand_id
1 'polypeptide(L)'
;ISQNDALTAKLAAPKAAPAPGKAKGKAPAKKAPAPDAGKEIGENKATPVGRIKAPAGFKVELLYSVPGAEKGSWVALCVDDKGRIYASDQYGDLYRFPAPAAGQTLKAADIKKMPVNIRAINGMTWAFGALYAGVNDYEKKIPSGFYRLSDSDGDDQLDKVELLRDIQSGGDHGVHKVVVTPDQQGFYLITGNNAVKTETAASSPVAALWGDDHLLPRMPDGRGHNRHVLAPGGIVYRISKDGKTFETFASGFRNIYGGALNRAGDLFTYDADMEYDFNTPWYRPTRVNHVVSGGEYGWRNGAGKYPEFYADNLPATVNIGPGSPTGIAFGYGAKFPAKYQEALYIMDWSWGKIYAVQLKPQGASYVGVKEDFIQGAPLPVTDLAIHPQDGAMYFAIGGRKVQSGLYRVTYVGKESTDPVLDSVAKAAPEVAARKTLEQFHGKQDPKAADVAWPHLSSSDRWLRFAARVVLEHQPHAGWSERAFAEQNATARLEALLALAR
;
A
#
# COMPACT_ATOMS: atom_id res chain seq x y z
N ILE A 1 -21.14 -36.51 31.63
CA ILE A 1 -20.18 -35.75 32.49
C ILE A 1 -18.97 -36.62 32.92
N SER A 2 -18.82 -37.86 32.52
CA SER A 2 -17.77 -38.75 33.05
C SER A 2 -16.66 -39.17 32.05
N GLN A 3 -16.64 -38.67 30.82
CA GLN A 3 -15.58 -39.01 29.88
C GLN A 3 -14.55 -37.89 29.60
N ASN A 4 -14.86 -36.66 29.96
CA ASN A 4 -13.93 -35.55 29.77
C ASN A 4 -12.91 -35.39 30.90
N ASP A 5 -13.21 -35.85 32.11
CA ASP A 5 -12.30 -35.75 33.25
C ASP A 5 -11.12 -36.73 33.18
N ALA A 6 -11.30 -37.86 32.47
CA ALA A 6 -10.24 -38.83 32.25
C ALA A 6 -9.20 -38.46 31.19
N LEU A 7 -9.53 -37.54 30.26
CA LEU A 7 -8.58 -37.02 29.25
C LEU A 7 -7.70 -35.90 29.81
N THR A 8 -8.25 -35.10 30.71
CA THR A 8 -7.51 -33.94 31.30
C THR A 8 -6.42 -34.42 32.28
N ALA A 9 -6.63 -35.57 32.94
CA ALA A 9 -5.64 -36.15 33.86
C ALA A 9 -4.43 -36.77 33.16
N LYS A 10 -4.48 -37.05 31.87
CA LYS A 10 -3.36 -37.59 31.08
C LYS A 10 -2.44 -36.57 30.44
N LEU A 11 -2.75 -35.30 30.57
CA LEU A 11 -1.94 -34.16 30.03
C LEU A 11 -1.20 -33.40 31.13
N ALA A 12 -0.86 -34.07 32.24
CA ALA A 12 0.05 -33.50 33.21
C ALA A 12 1.41 -33.31 32.58
N ALA A 13 1.95 -32.07 32.66
CA ALA A 13 3.22 -31.68 32.10
C ALA A 13 4.36 -32.64 32.45
N PRO A 14 5.28 -32.92 31.52
CA PRO A 14 6.46 -33.73 31.82
C PRO A 14 7.29 -33.06 32.91
N LYS A 15 7.68 -33.85 33.91
CA LYS A 15 8.61 -33.45 34.98
C LYS A 15 9.87 -32.88 34.34
N ALA A 16 10.29 -31.70 34.79
CA ALA A 16 11.57 -31.08 34.40
C ALA A 16 12.71 -32.08 34.60
N ALA A 17 13.51 -32.27 33.56
CA ALA A 17 14.75 -33.02 33.62
C ALA A 17 15.75 -32.32 34.57
N PRO A 18 16.61 -33.07 35.32
CA PRO A 18 17.60 -32.48 36.22
C PRO A 18 18.60 -31.63 35.41
N ALA A 19 18.98 -30.52 35.99
CA ALA A 19 19.97 -29.61 35.42
C ALA A 19 21.28 -30.30 35.10
N PRO A 20 21.91 -30.10 33.93
CA PRO A 20 23.20 -30.68 33.62
C PRO A 20 24.28 -30.02 34.48
N GLY A 21 25.12 -30.88 35.06
CA GLY A 21 26.27 -30.48 35.88
C GLY A 21 27.22 -29.54 35.11
N LYS A 22 27.85 -28.62 35.84
CA LYS A 22 28.84 -27.66 35.35
C LYS A 22 29.96 -28.36 34.60
N ALA A 23 29.95 -28.33 33.29
CA ALA A 23 31.09 -28.69 32.45
C ALA A 23 32.15 -27.57 32.53
N LYS A 24 33.39 -27.95 32.85
CA LYS A 24 34.55 -27.06 32.85
C LYS A 24 34.74 -26.39 31.51
N GLY A 25 34.87 -25.08 31.54
CA GLY A 25 34.92 -24.21 30.38
C GLY A 25 36.01 -24.57 29.38
N LYS A 26 35.63 -24.76 28.13
CA LYS A 26 36.48 -24.52 26.97
C LYS A 26 36.52 -23.01 26.73
N ALA A 27 37.74 -22.50 26.53
CA ALA A 27 37.98 -21.12 26.18
C ALA A 27 37.07 -20.72 25.00
N PRO A 28 36.49 -19.50 24.99
CA PRO A 28 35.60 -19.07 23.91
C PRO A 28 36.40 -19.08 22.60
N ALA A 29 35.91 -19.82 21.60
CA ALA A 29 36.41 -19.70 20.24
C ALA A 29 36.35 -18.22 19.85
N LYS A 30 37.46 -17.66 19.36
CA LYS A 30 37.50 -16.30 18.81
C LYS A 30 36.39 -16.22 17.77
N LYS A 31 35.35 -15.43 18.06
CA LYS A 31 34.35 -15.06 17.07
C LYS A 31 35.12 -14.51 15.88
N ALA A 32 34.84 -15.04 14.68
CA ALA A 32 35.22 -14.39 13.43
C ALA A 32 34.87 -12.91 13.54
N PRO A 33 35.73 -11.98 13.12
CA PRO A 33 35.38 -10.57 13.13
C PRO A 33 34.08 -10.42 12.38
N ALA A 34 33.09 -9.78 13.01
CA ALA A 34 31.89 -9.35 12.33
C ALA A 34 32.32 -8.56 11.08
N PRO A 35 31.68 -8.74 9.93
CA PRO A 35 32.02 -7.92 8.78
C PRO A 35 31.97 -6.47 9.23
N ASP A 36 32.96 -5.69 8.79
CA ASP A 36 33.20 -4.31 9.23
C ASP A 36 31.94 -3.46 8.99
N ALA A 37 31.09 -3.46 9.99
CA ALA A 37 29.75 -2.87 9.92
C ALA A 37 29.77 -1.38 10.25
N GLY A 38 30.95 -0.82 10.54
CA GLY A 38 30.74 0.19 11.54
C GLY A 38 31.08 1.59 11.21
N LYS A 39 32.13 1.90 10.57
CA LYS A 39 32.63 3.28 10.53
C LYS A 39 31.85 4.20 9.57
N GLU A 40 31.11 3.63 8.63
CA GLU A 40 30.42 4.37 7.58
C GLU A 40 28.91 4.51 7.81
N ILE A 41 28.35 3.80 8.78
CA ILE A 41 26.92 3.86 9.15
C ILE A 41 26.85 4.35 10.59
N GLY A 42 26.47 5.56 10.76
CA GLY A 42 26.27 6.18 12.06
C GLY A 42 25.32 7.35 11.91
N GLU A 43 25.08 8.04 13.00
CA GLU A 43 24.26 9.25 12.96
C GLU A 43 24.81 10.20 11.87
N ASN A 44 23.89 10.75 11.06
CA ASN A 44 24.16 11.60 9.89
C ASN A 44 24.86 10.93 8.70
N LYS A 45 24.95 9.60 8.69
CA LYS A 45 25.54 8.85 7.57
C LYS A 45 24.57 7.78 7.07
N ALA A 46 23.98 8.03 5.91
CA ALA A 46 23.13 7.05 5.22
C ALA A 46 23.96 5.89 4.65
N THR A 47 23.30 4.80 4.29
CA THR A 47 23.95 3.60 3.74
C THR A 47 24.86 3.95 2.57
N PRO A 48 26.16 3.65 2.62
CA PRO A 48 27.08 3.95 1.52
C PRO A 48 26.74 3.12 0.28
N VAL A 49 26.92 3.73 -0.88
CA VAL A 49 26.57 3.13 -2.20
C VAL A 49 27.25 1.77 -2.41
N GLY A 50 28.46 1.57 -1.91
CA GLY A 50 29.17 0.28 -1.99
C GLY A 50 28.46 -0.90 -1.31
N ARG A 51 27.46 -0.64 -0.47
CA ARG A 51 26.59 -1.66 0.14
C ARG A 51 25.26 -1.87 -0.57
N ILE A 52 25.04 -1.15 -1.67
CA ILE A 52 23.80 -1.21 -2.44
C ILE A 52 24.08 -1.94 -3.74
N LYS A 53 23.29 -2.96 -4.03
CA LYS A 53 23.33 -3.71 -5.27
C LYS A 53 22.19 -3.25 -6.17
N ALA A 54 22.49 -3.10 -7.47
CA ALA A 54 21.56 -2.78 -8.53
C ALA A 54 21.82 -3.71 -9.74
N PRO A 55 20.88 -3.87 -10.67
CA PRO A 55 21.10 -4.57 -11.91
C PRO A 55 22.21 -3.93 -12.76
N ALA A 56 22.80 -4.72 -13.65
CA ALA A 56 23.82 -4.20 -14.59
C ALA A 56 23.27 -3.01 -15.39
N GLY A 57 24.11 -2.00 -15.55
CA GLY A 57 23.74 -0.74 -16.23
C GLY A 57 23.02 0.28 -15.36
N PHE A 58 22.64 -0.04 -14.14
CA PHE A 58 22.09 0.95 -13.22
C PHE A 58 23.16 1.49 -12.27
N LYS A 59 23.13 2.80 -12.06
CA LYS A 59 23.99 3.52 -11.12
C LYS A 59 23.15 4.08 -9.99
N VAL A 60 23.57 3.81 -8.75
CA VAL A 60 22.99 4.39 -7.54
C VAL A 60 23.93 5.47 -7.01
N GLU A 61 23.40 6.61 -6.62
CA GLU A 61 24.14 7.74 -6.04
C GLU A 61 23.48 8.13 -4.72
N LEU A 62 24.28 8.29 -3.66
CA LEU A 62 23.83 8.90 -2.41
C LEU A 62 23.91 10.41 -2.58
N LEU A 63 22.77 11.07 -2.59
CA LEU A 63 22.68 12.53 -2.79
C LEU A 63 22.80 13.30 -1.49
N TYR A 64 22.23 12.75 -0.39
CA TYR A 64 22.21 13.42 0.90
C TYR A 64 22.03 12.43 2.04
N SER A 65 22.92 12.51 3.03
CA SER A 65 22.70 11.86 4.35
C SER A 65 21.94 12.84 5.23
N VAL A 66 20.74 12.48 5.64
CA VAL A 66 19.88 13.36 6.42
C VAL A 66 20.35 13.41 7.86
N PRO A 67 20.69 14.60 8.41
CA PRO A 67 21.01 14.73 9.83
C PRO A 67 19.76 14.51 10.68
N GLY A 68 19.66 13.34 11.34
CA GLY A 68 18.45 12.91 12.04
C GLY A 68 18.01 13.86 13.14
N ALA A 69 18.96 14.47 13.87
CA ALA A 69 18.66 15.45 14.91
C ALA A 69 18.05 16.76 14.40
N GLU A 70 18.34 17.14 13.13
CA GLU A 70 17.91 18.41 12.54
C GLU A 70 16.72 18.26 11.60
N LYS A 71 16.70 17.17 10.79
CA LYS A 71 15.78 17.00 9.67
C LYS A 71 14.98 15.68 9.75
N GLY A 72 15.14 14.95 10.84
CA GLY A 72 14.37 13.75 11.14
C GLY A 72 14.66 12.56 10.22
N SER A 73 13.64 11.77 9.96
CA SER A 73 13.72 10.52 9.21
C SER A 73 12.64 10.52 8.11
N TRP A 74 13.07 10.69 6.85
CA TRP A 74 12.17 10.93 5.72
C TRP A 74 11.43 9.67 5.30
N VAL A 75 10.13 9.82 5.05
CA VAL A 75 9.25 8.68 4.74
C VAL A 75 8.37 8.88 3.50
N ALA A 76 8.20 10.09 3.02
CA ALA A 76 7.41 10.35 1.82
C ALA A 76 8.13 11.32 0.88
N LEU A 77 7.99 11.06 -0.42
CA LEU A 77 8.52 11.87 -1.51
C LEU A 77 7.42 12.22 -2.49
N CYS A 78 7.48 13.43 -3.07
CA CYS A 78 6.81 13.74 -4.32
C CYS A 78 7.58 14.79 -5.09
N VAL A 79 7.22 15.01 -6.36
CA VAL A 79 7.80 16.03 -7.23
C VAL A 79 6.69 16.97 -7.67
N ASP A 80 6.94 18.28 -7.62
CA ASP A 80 5.99 19.28 -8.10
C ASP A 80 6.10 19.53 -9.61
N ASP A 81 5.24 20.39 -10.13
CA ASP A 81 5.20 20.77 -11.54
C ASP A 81 6.42 21.56 -12.01
N LYS A 82 7.22 22.10 -11.09
CA LYS A 82 8.51 22.79 -11.36
C LYS A 82 9.71 21.84 -11.25
N GLY A 83 9.51 20.57 -10.92
CA GLY A 83 10.57 19.57 -10.76
C GLY A 83 11.30 19.67 -9.40
N ARG A 84 10.71 20.29 -8.39
CA ARG A 84 11.28 20.30 -7.06
C ARG A 84 10.77 19.10 -6.27
N ILE A 85 11.64 18.53 -5.47
CA ILE A 85 11.33 17.36 -4.64
C ILE A 85 10.87 17.84 -3.27
N TYR A 86 9.75 17.29 -2.80
CA TYR A 86 9.31 17.41 -1.42
C TYR A 86 9.67 16.12 -0.69
N ALA A 87 10.12 16.26 0.56
CA ALA A 87 10.36 15.16 1.48
C ALA A 87 9.78 15.48 2.85
N SER A 88 9.19 14.50 3.51
CA SER A 88 8.65 14.68 4.87
C SER A 88 9.30 13.78 5.88
N ASP A 89 9.57 14.30 7.07
CA ASP A 89 9.92 13.52 8.25
C ASP A 89 8.68 12.81 8.81
N GLN A 90 8.82 11.55 9.19
CA GLN A 90 7.71 10.75 9.73
C GLN A 90 7.03 11.39 10.95
N TYR A 91 7.76 12.15 11.76
CA TYR A 91 7.26 12.75 12.99
C TYR A 91 7.39 14.26 13.02
N GLY A 92 7.87 14.87 11.95
CA GLY A 92 8.24 16.27 11.91
C GLY A 92 7.86 16.97 10.61
N ASP A 93 8.77 17.76 10.13
CA ASP A 93 8.55 18.82 9.16
C ASP A 93 8.50 18.33 7.70
N LEU A 94 8.04 19.22 6.83
CA LEU A 94 8.08 19.13 5.38
C LEU A 94 9.24 19.96 4.82
N TYR A 95 9.98 19.36 3.89
CA TYR A 95 11.13 19.98 3.22
C TYR A 95 10.91 20.01 1.71
N ARG A 96 11.52 21.01 1.05
CA ARG A 96 11.55 21.15 -0.41
C ARG A 96 12.95 21.48 -0.89
N PHE A 97 13.39 20.89 -2.01
CA PHE A 97 14.71 21.12 -2.60
C PHE A 97 14.70 20.82 -4.09
N PRO A 98 15.63 21.42 -4.87
CA PRO A 98 15.79 21.10 -6.29
C PRO A 98 16.37 19.69 -6.47
N ALA A 99 16.07 19.02 -7.58
CA ALA A 99 16.79 17.83 -7.99
C ALA A 99 18.24 18.21 -8.34
N PRO A 100 19.27 17.59 -7.71
CA PRO A 100 20.66 17.92 -8.04
C PRO A 100 21.01 17.52 -9.47
N ALA A 101 21.81 18.32 -10.16
CA ALA A 101 22.32 17.99 -11.48
C ALA A 101 23.09 16.65 -11.47
N ALA A 102 23.24 16.04 -12.65
CA ALA A 102 23.96 14.76 -12.79
C ALA A 102 25.37 14.84 -12.19
N GLY A 103 25.73 13.86 -11.35
CA GLY A 103 27.03 13.80 -10.68
C GLY A 103 27.19 14.77 -9.51
N GLN A 104 26.16 15.53 -9.15
CA GLN A 104 26.17 16.42 -7.98
C GLN A 104 25.36 15.84 -6.83
N THR A 105 25.76 16.20 -5.61
CA THR A 105 25.03 15.91 -4.37
C THR A 105 24.16 17.09 -3.98
N LEU A 106 23.14 16.83 -3.17
CA LEU A 106 22.28 17.85 -2.60
C LEU A 106 23.02 18.58 -1.47
N LYS A 107 23.05 19.89 -1.50
CA LYS A 107 23.64 20.71 -0.44
C LYS A 107 22.62 20.98 0.65
N ALA A 108 23.06 20.98 1.91
CA ALA A 108 22.17 21.26 3.05
C ALA A 108 21.47 22.63 2.94
N ALA A 109 22.13 23.63 2.34
CA ALA A 109 21.59 24.97 2.13
C ALA A 109 20.45 25.03 1.09
N ASP A 110 20.38 24.04 0.18
CA ASP A 110 19.33 23.96 -0.83
C ASP A 110 18.04 23.35 -0.27
N ILE A 111 18.11 22.69 0.89
CA ILE A 111 16.98 22.05 1.54
C ILE A 111 16.25 23.07 2.40
N LYS A 112 15.08 23.49 1.94
CA LYS A 112 14.25 24.47 2.64
C LYS A 112 13.17 23.75 3.44
N LYS A 113 13.10 24.02 4.74
CA LYS A 113 11.93 23.68 5.54
C LYS A 113 10.77 24.56 5.09
N MET A 114 9.61 23.95 4.83
CA MET A 114 8.41 24.71 4.45
C MET A 114 7.87 25.49 5.65
N PRO A 115 7.51 26.77 5.46
CA PRO A 115 7.05 27.66 6.55
C PRO A 115 5.57 27.42 6.91
N VAL A 116 5.14 26.19 6.93
CA VAL A 116 3.74 25.79 7.18
C VAL A 116 3.62 24.97 8.45
N ASN A 117 2.52 25.13 9.17
CA ASN A 117 2.24 24.34 10.36
C ASN A 117 1.64 22.97 9.99
N ILE A 118 2.49 22.10 9.45
CA ILE A 118 2.15 20.72 9.11
C ILE A 118 3.29 19.81 9.57
N ARG A 119 2.95 18.58 9.92
CA ARG A 119 3.91 17.56 10.35
C ARG A 119 3.41 16.16 10.06
N ALA A 120 4.30 15.18 10.18
CA ALA A 120 3.98 13.75 10.10
C ALA A 120 3.21 13.35 8.83
N ILE A 121 3.61 13.93 7.71
CA ILE A 121 3.08 13.54 6.41
C ILE A 121 3.66 12.17 6.06
N ASN A 122 2.82 11.15 5.93
CA ASN A 122 3.22 9.79 5.60
C ASN A 122 3.07 9.45 4.12
N GLY A 123 2.40 10.30 3.35
CA GLY A 123 2.31 10.20 1.91
C GLY A 123 1.73 11.46 1.32
N MET A 124 2.18 11.83 0.12
CA MET A 124 1.78 13.09 -0.51
C MET A 124 1.80 12.98 -2.03
N THR A 125 1.09 13.90 -2.68
CA THR A 125 1.09 14.08 -4.12
C THR A 125 0.91 15.56 -4.48
N TRP A 126 1.61 16.00 -5.52
CA TRP A 126 1.36 17.31 -6.12
C TRP A 126 0.30 17.17 -7.19
N ALA A 127 -0.76 17.93 -7.10
CA ALA A 127 -1.84 17.94 -8.08
C ALA A 127 -2.63 19.25 -8.02
N PHE A 128 -3.17 19.68 -9.14
CA PHE A 128 -4.09 20.85 -9.24
C PHE A 128 -3.48 22.13 -8.63
N GLY A 129 -2.15 22.30 -8.74
CA GLY A 129 -1.43 23.46 -8.20
C GLY A 129 -1.28 23.48 -6.68
N ALA A 130 -1.44 22.34 -6.00
CA ALA A 130 -1.31 22.21 -4.56
C ALA A 130 -0.68 20.87 -4.14
N LEU A 131 -0.19 20.79 -2.92
CA LEU A 131 0.27 19.56 -2.29
C LEU A 131 -0.86 18.94 -1.47
N TYR A 132 -1.24 17.71 -1.79
CA TYR A 132 -2.20 16.94 -1.01
C TYR A 132 -1.48 15.90 -0.18
N ALA A 133 -1.83 15.79 1.10
CA ALA A 133 -1.08 15.01 2.08
C ALA A 133 -1.97 14.13 2.94
N GLY A 134 -1.53 12.89 3.15
CA GLY A 134 -1.99 12.01 4.21
C GLY A 134 -1.11 12.20 5.45
N VAL A 135 -1.70 12.70 6.51
CA VAL A 135 -1.03 12.96 7.78
C VAL A 135 -1.39 11.89 8.79
N ASN A 136 -0.38 11.34 9.46
CA ASN A 136 -0.54 10.37 10.55
C ASN A 136 0.33 10.79 11.74
N ASP A 137 -0.20 11.67 12.58
CA ASP A 137 0.56 12.22 13.73
C ASP A 137 0.37 11.37 14.99
N TYR A 138 1.35 10.53 15.27
CA TYR A 138 1.39 9.71 16.49
C TYR A 138 1.38 10.52 17.78
N GLU A 139 1.98 11.71 17.75
CA GLU A 139 2.10 12.58 18.92
C GLU A 139 0.82 13.39 19.15
N LYS A 140 -0.14 13.31 18.23
CA LYS A 140 -1.43 14.01 18.28
C LYS A 140 -1.29 15.53 18.48
N LYS A 141 -0.24 16.12 17.93
CA LYS A 141 -0.01 17.57 17.94
C LYS A 141 -0.89 18.28 16.92
N ILE A 142 -1.22 17.60 15.84
CA ILE A 142 -2.25 18.02 14.87
C ILE A 142 -3.18 16.84 14.58
N PRO A 143 -4.39 17.06 14.08
CA PRO A 143 -5.27 16.00 13.63
C PRO A 143 -4.62 15.16 12.53
N SER A 144 -4.73 13.83 12.60
CA SER A 144 -4.42 12.97 11.46
C SER A 144 -5.52 13.07 10.41
N GLY A 145 -5.20 12.88 9.12
CA GLY A 145 -6.22 12.95 8.10
C GLY A 145 -5.72 13.38 6.73
N PHE A 146 -6.63 13.91 5.94
CA PHE A 146 -6.40 14.38 4.58
C PHE A 146 -6.29 15.91 4.55
N TYR A 147 -5.18 16.42 4.00
CA TYR A 147 -4.83 17.82 3.98
C TYR A 147 -4.56 18.33 2.56
N ARG A 148 -4.79 19.64 2.37
CA ARG A 148 -4.33 20.41 1.21
C ARG A 148 -3.41 21.53 1.69
N LEU A 149 -2.28 21.69 1.01
CA LEU A 149 -1.34 22.78 1.20
C LEU A 149 -1.23 23.55 -0.12
N SER A 150 -1.41 24.87 -0.07
CA SER A 150 -1.37 25.72 -1.26
C SER A 150 -0.56 26.97 -1.02
N ASP A 151 -0.13 27.59 -2.11
CA ASP A 151 0.39 28.94 -2.19
C ASP A 151 -0.82 29.86 -2.38
N SER A 152 -1.09 30.73 -1.42
CA SER A 152 -2.30 31.59 -1.44
C SER A 152 -2.04 32.99 -1.98
N ASP A 153 -0.80 33.44 -2.01
CA ASP A 153 -0.42 34.78 -2.44
C ASP A 153 0.44 34.81 -3.74
N GLY A 154 0.85 33.64 -4.24
CA GLY A 154 1.56 33.48 -5.51
C GLY A 154 3.06 33.73 -5.40
N ASP A 155 3.66 33.68 -4.23
CA ASP A 155 5.08 33.86 -4.00
C ASP A 155 5.93 32.59 -4.19
N ASP A 156 5.28 31.52 -4.63
CA ASP A 156 5.89 30.19 -4.85
C ASP A 156 6.27 29.46 -3.53
N GLN A 157 5.63 29.82 -2.41
CA GLN A 157 5.75 29.09 -1.17
C GLN A 157 4.38 28.56 -0.72
N LEU A 158 4.38 27.39 -0.13
CA LEU A 158 3.17 26.89 0.53
C LEU A 158 2.99 27.66 1.83
N ASP A 159 1.90 28.36 1.97
CA ASP A 159 1.59 29.20 3.13
C ASP A 159 0.22 28.85 3.78
N LYS A 160 -0.68 28.22 3.03
CA LYS A 160 -2.02 27.84 3.49
C LYS A 160 -2.13 26.34 3.70
N VAL A 161 -2.58 25.93 4.89
CA VAL A 161 -2.83 24.54 5.27
C VAL A 161 -4.30 24.34 5.57
N GLU A 162 -4.96 23.40 4.91
CA GLU A 162 -6.37 23.08 5.09
C GLU A 162 -6.53 21.61 5.45
N LEU A 163 -7.16 21.33 6.60
CA LEU A 163 -7.64 19.99 6.93
C LEU A 163 -8.94 19.74 6.16
N LEU A 164 -8.90 18.87 5.17
CA LEU A 164 -10.09 18.50 4.37
C LEU A 164 -10.93 17.43 5.08
N ARG A 165 -10.28 16.50 5.78
CA ARG A 165 -10.96 15.48 6.59
C ARG A 165 -10.09 15.05 7.78
N ASP A 166 -10.66 15.13 8.97
CA ASP A 166 -10.11 14.47 10.17
C ASP A 166 -10.37 12.96 10.07
N ILE A 167 -9.31 12.17 10.25
CA ILE A 167 -9.38 10.71 10.31
C ILE A 167 -8.58 10.28 11.53
N GLN A 168 -9.28 9.92 12.59
CA GLN A 168 -8.62 9.40 13.78
C GLN A 168 -7.75 8.21 13.43
N SER A 169 -6.51 8.27 13.84
CA SER A 169 -5.52 7.28 13.48
C SER A 169 -4.49 7.14 14.60
N GLY A 170 -3.80 6.02 14.60
CA GLY A 170 -2.75 5.77 15.58
C GLY A 170 -1.83 4.64 15.13
N GLY A 171 -0.60 4.65 15.65
CA GLY A 171 0.39 3.66 15.29
C GLY A 171 0.83 3.73 13.82
N ASP A 172 1.58 2.73 13.38
CA ASP A 172 2.19 2.68 12.04
C ASP A 172 1.18 2.40 10.91
N HIS A 173 -0.05 2.02 11.22
CA HIS A 173 -1.08 1.61 10.27
C HIS A 173 -2.16 2.69 10.10
N GLY A 174 -1.74 3.93 9.95
CA GLY A 174 -2.63 5.09 9.92
C GLY A 174 -3.01 5.57 8.52
N VAL A 175 -3.06 6.90 8.38
CA VAL A 175 -3.31 7.57 7.10
C VAL A 175 -2.00 7.68 6.33
N HIS A 176 -2.02 7.30 5.05
CA HIS A 176 -0.81 7.20 4.23
C HIS A 176 -0.92 7.99 2.92
N LYS A 177 -0.76 7.33 1.78
CA LYS A 177 -0.58 7.94 0.45
C LYS A 177 -1.87 8.53 -0.11
N VAL A 178 -1.69 9.63 -0.83
CA VAL A 178 -2.70 10.23 -1.71
C VAL A 178 -2.32 9.93 -3.15
N VAL A 179 -3.27 9.50 -3.97
CA VAL A 179 -3.09 9.21 -5.40
C VAL A 179 -4.21 9.90 -6.17
N VAL A 180 -3.89 10.62 -7.24
CA VAL A 180 -4.90 11.26 -8.10
C VAL A 180 -5.67 10.17 -8.85
N THR A 181 -7.01 10.30 -8.96
CA THR A 181 -7.82 9.34 -9.73
C THR A 181 -7.50 9.40 -11.23
N PRO A 182 -7.73 8.30 -12.00
CA PRO A 182 -7.37 8.26 -13.43
C PRO A 182 -8.05 9.34 -14.27
N ASP A 183 -9.27 9.72 -13.90
CA ASP A 183 -10.07 10.78 -14.56
C ASP A 183 -9.67 12.19 -14.10
N GLN A 184 -8.74 12.31 -13.18
CA GLN A 184 -8.29 13.57 -12.54
C GLN A 184 -9.44 14.38 -11.90
N GLN A 185 -10.50 13.70 -11.48
CA GLN A 185 -11.65 14.33 -10.81
C GLN A 185 -11.61 14.17 -9.27
N GLY A 186 -10.55 13.57 -8.74
CA GLY A 186 -10.42 13.37 -7.30
C GLY A 186 -9.16 12.60 -6.90
N PHE A 187 -9.27 11.94 -5.78
CA PHE A 187 -8.15 11.24 -5.15
C PHE A 187 -8.55 9.86 -4.63
N TYR A 188 -7.58 8.97 -4.56
CA TYR A 188 -7.60 7.84 -3.66
C TYR A 188 -6.75 8.20 -2.42
N LEU A 189 -7.32 8.02 -1.23
CA LEU A 189 -6.58 8.09 0.04
C LEU A 189 -6.38 6.68 0.57
N ILE A 190 -5.13 6.33 0.79
CA ILE A 190 -4.71 5.02 1.25
C ILE A 190 -4.58 5.04 2.77
N THR A 191 -5.21 4.09 3.45
CA THR A 191 -5.14 3.99 4.92
C THR A 191 -4.89 2.56 5.38
N GLY A 192 -4.17 2.41 6.49
CA GLY A 192 -4.00 1.14 7.20
C GLY A 192 -5.13 0.89 8.20
N ASN A 193 -5.10 -0.27 8.83
CA ASN A 193 -6.17 -0.76 9.70
C ASN A 193 -6.26 -0.11 11.10
N ASN A 194 -5.36 0.81 11.43
CA ASN A 194 -5.49 1.65 12.64
C ASN A 194 -6.12 3.02 12.34
N ALA A 195 -6.38 3.34 11.07
CA ALA A 195 -7.18 4.50 10.73
C ALA A 195 -8.67 4.17 10.97
N VAL A 196 -9.33 4.97 11.79
CA VAL A 196 -10.76 4.79 12.06
C VAL A 196 -11.54 5.19 10.80
N LYS A 197 -12.47 4.32 10.38
CA LYS A 197 -13.32 4.63 9.23
C LYS A 197 -14.07 5.94 9.46
N THR A 198 -13.88 6.91 8.55
CA THR A 198 -14.64 8.15 8.53
C THR A 198 -16.01 7.94 7.86
N GLU A 199 -16.90 8.90 8.06
CA GLU A 199 -18.18 8.93 7.36
C GLU A 199 -17.99 8.96 5.84
N THR A 200 -18.79 8.19 5.12
CA THR A 200 -18.74 8.06 3.67
C THR A 200 -20.12 8.18 3.05
N ALA A 201 -20.16 8.62 1.80
CA ALA A 201 -21.39 8.77 1.04
C ALA A 201 -22.09 7.43 0.78
N ALA A 202 -23.40 7.47 0.60
CA ALA A 202 -24.20 6.32 0.23
C ALA A 202 -23.81 5.72 -1.14
N SER A 203 -23.14 6.49 -2.00
CA SER A 203 -22.56 6.05 -3.26
C SER A 203 -21.26 5.23 -3.10
N SER A 204 -20.88 4.86 -1.87
CA SER A 204 -19.70 4.00 -1.62
C SER A 204 -19.88 2.65 -2.32
N PRO A 205 -18.91 2.21 -3.14
CA PRO A 205 -18.95 0.89 -3.76
C PRO A 205 -18.93 -0.27 -2.78
N VAL A 206 -18.29 -0.11 -1.62
CA VAL A 206 -18.29 -1.12 -0.55
C VAL A 206 -19.53 -0.93 0.31
N ALA A 207 -20.39 -1.94 0.37
CA ALA A 207 -21.52 -1.96 1.28
C ALA A 207 -21.07 -1.95 2.75
N ALA A 208 -21.82 -1.28 3.63
CA ALA A 208 -21.47 -1.15 5.05
C ALA A 208 -21.90 -2.40 5.88
N LEU A 209 -21.81 -3.59 5.31
CA LEU A 209 -22.30 -4.83 5.88
C LEU A 209 -21.14 -5.71 6.36
N TRP A 210 -20.51 -5.30 7.46
CA TRP A 210 -19.43 -6.12 8.09
C TRP A 210 -19.92 -6.99 9.24
N GLY A 211 -21.22 -7.12 9.43
CA GLY A 211 -21.83 -7.96 10.48
C GLY A 211 -21.57 -9.46 10.29
N ASP A 212 -21.41 -9.90 9.06
CA ASP A 212 -21.05 -11.27 8.70
C ASP A 212 -19.70 -11.73 9.28
N ASP A 213 -18.78 -10.81 9.53
CA ASP A 213 -17.53 -11.08 10.24
C ASP A 213 -17.71 -11.54 11.70
N HIS A 214 -18.89 -11.37 12.25
CA HIS A 214 -19.21 -11.67 13.64
C HIS A 214 -19.94 -13.02 13.83
N LEU A 215 -20.10 -13.82 12.79
CA LEU A 215 -20.77 -15.12 12.85
C LEU A 215 -20.01 -16.13 13.72
N LEU A 216 -18.68 -16.02 13.81
CA LEU A 216 -17.85 -16.89 14.63
C LEU A 216 -17.12 -16.07 15.71
N PRO A 217 -16.81 -16.68 16.88
CA PRO A 217 -15.97 -16.04 17.88
C PRO A 217 -14.62 -15.63 17.29
N ARG A 218 -14.19 -14.41 17.59
CA ARG A 218 -12.88 -13.92 17.17
C ARG A 218 -11.82 -14.33 18.15
N MET A 219 -10.73 -14.85 17.63
CA MET A 219 -9.53 -15.16 18.40
C MET A 219 -8.57 -13.98 18.34
N PRO A 220 -7.92 -13.59 19.45
CA PRO A 220 -6.90 -12.55 19.42
C PRO A 220 -5.68 -13.03 18.62
N ASP A 221 -4.96 -12.06 18.02
CA ASP A 221 -3.62 -12.29 17.50
C ASP A 221 -2.69 -12.74 18.64
N GLY A 222 -1.96 -13.84 18.45
CA GLY A 222 -1.08 -14.42 19.49
C GLY A 222 0.03 -13.49 19.97
N ARG A 223 0.43 -12.51 19.14
CA ARG A 223 1.38 -11.44 19.52
C ARG A 223 0.69 -10.22 20.13
N GLY A 224 -0.62 -10.16 20.09
CA GLY A 224 -1.40 -9.01 20.53
C GLY A 224 -1.32 -7.80 19.62
N HIS A 225 -0.69 -7.91 18.44
CA HIS A 225 -0.66 -6.85 17.44
C HIS A 225 -2.03 -6.70 16.78
N ASN A 226 -2.50 -5.47 16.61
CA ASN A 226 -3.84 -5.17 16.09
C ASN A 226 -4.99 -5.83 16.86
N ARG A 227 -4.79 -6.11 18.14
CA ARG A 227 -5.84 -6.63 19.01
C ARG A 227 -7.05 -5.68 18.98
N HIS A 228 -8.23 -6.24 18.78
CA HIS A 228 -9.51 -5.52 18.72
C HIS A 228 -9.72 -4.62 17.48
N VAL A 229 -8.83 -4.62 16.49
CA VAL A 229 -9.11 -3.96 15.22
C VAL A 229 -10.08 -4.85 14.42
N LEU A 230 -11.27 -4.34 14.19
CA LEU A 230 -12.34 -5.04 13.48
C LEU A 230 -12.38 -4.65 12.01
N ALA A 231 -13.26 -5.32 11.23
CA ALA A 231 -13.62 -4.85 9.91
C ALA A 231 -14.05 -3.36 9.95
N PRO A 232 -13.77 -2.58 8.92
CA PRO A 232 -13.33 -2.98 7.58
C PRO A 232 -11.82 -3.19 7.38
N GLY A 233 -10.98 -3.04 8.42
CA GLY A 233 -9.53 -3.03 8.25
C GLY A 233 -9.03 -1.76 7.59
N GLY A 234 -7.94 -1.86 6.81
CA GLY A 234 -7.45 -0.76 5.99
C GLY A 234 -8.39 -0.47 4.81
N ILE A 235 -8.47 0.79 4.42
CA ILE A 235 -9.43 1.30 3.43
C ILE A 235 -8.71 2.11 2.37
N VAL A 236 -9.16 1.97 1.13
CA VAL A 236 -8.95 2.94 0.07
C VAL A 236 -10.22 3.77 -0.05
N TYR A 237 -10.12 5.07 0.23
CA TYR A 237 -11.21 6.01 -0.04
C TYR A 237 -11.07 6.59 -1.44
N ARG A 238 -12.19 6.78 -2.15
CA ARG A 238 -12.28 7.67 -3.31
C ARG A 238 -12.85 8.99 -2.83
N ILE A 239 -12.19 10.09 -3.20
CA ILE A 239 -12.49 11.43 -2.68
C ILE A 239 -12.71 12.36 -3.86
N SER A 240 -13.76 13.20 -3.81
CA SER A 240 -13.97 14.25 -4.80
C SER A 240 -12.81 15.28 -4.80
N LYS A 241 -12.64 15.98 -5.93
CA LYS A 241 -11.56 16.95 -6.12
C LYS A 241 -11.56 18.08 -5.07
N ASP A 242 -12.74 18.46 -4.60
CA ASP A 242 -12.90 19.47 -3.54
C ASP A 242 -12.67 18.91 -2.12
N GLY A 243 -12.39 17.63 -1.98
CA GLY A 243 -12.13 16.96 -0.71
C GLY A 243 -13.34 16.74 0.19
N LYS A 244 -14.57 16.97 -0.29
CA LYS A 244 -15.77 16.93 0.56
C LYS A 244 -16.47 15.58 0.58
N THR A 245 -16.56 14.92 -0.56
CA THR A 245 -17.22 13.62 -0.68
C THR A 245 -16.20 12.50 -0.54
N PHE A 246 -16.43 11.61 0.41
CA PHE A 246 -15.64 10.40 0.64
C PHE A 246 -16.49 9.19 0.35
N GLU A 247 -15.96 8.23 -0.38
CA GLU A 247 -16.55 6.91 -0.65
C GLU A 247 -15.59 5.82 -0.20
N THR A 248 -16.10 4.75 0.40
CA THR A 248 -15.31 3.55 0.64
C THR A 248 -15.15 2.82 -0.69
N PHE A 249 -13.99 2.98 -1.35
CA PHE A 249 -13.73 2.38 -2.66
C PHE A 249 -13.39 0.89 -2.56
N ALA A 250 -12.52 0.53 -1.61
CA ALA A 250 -12.14 -0.85 -1.31
C ALA A 250 -11.75 -0.98 0.17
N SER A 251 -11.83 -2.18 0.73
CA SER A 251 -11.55 -2.47 2.14
C SER A 251 -10.86 -3.83 2.36
N GLY A 252 -10.63 -4.21 3.62
CA GLY A 252 -10.05 -5.50 3.97
C GLY A 252 -8.53 -5.58 3.83
N PHE A 253 -7.84 -4.45 3.94
CA PHE A 253 -6.37 -4.41 3.98
C PHE A 253 -5.85 -4.41 5.42
N ARG A 254 -4.59 -4.84 5.59
CA ARG A 254 -3.89 -4.66 6.86
C ARG A 254 -3.21 -3.30 6.94
N ASN A 255 -2.18 -3.11 6.12
CA ASN A 255 -1.41 -1.86 6.11
C ASN A 255 -0.83 -1.60 4.73
N ILE A 256 -1.66 -1.09 3.85
CA ILE A 256 -1.24 -0.56 2.56
C ILE A 256 -0.64 0.83 2.78
N TYR A 257 0.65 0.99 2.49
CA TYR A 257 1.34 2.26 2.72
C TYR A 257 1.28 3.19 1.50
N GLY A 258 1.20 2.63 0.30
CA GLY A 258 1.18 3.37 -0.95
C GLY A 258 0.19 2.81 -1.96
N GLY A 259 -0.02 3.58 -3.03
CA GLY A 259 -0.81 3.20 -4.19
C GLY A 259 -0.24 3.80 -5.45
N ALA A 260 -0.37 3.08 -6.58
CA ALA A 260 0.08 3.52 -7.88
C ALA A 260 -0.89 3.08 -8.99
N LEU A 261 -1.07 3.93 -9.99
CA LEU A 261 -1.92 3.64 -11.14
C LEU A 261 -1.10 3.14 -12.32
N ASN A 262 -1.58 2.08 -12.99
CA ASN A 262 -1.04 1.72 -14.28
C ASN A 262 -1.61 2.64 -15.39
N ARG A 263 -1.11 2.47 -16.64
CA ARG A 263 -1.57 3.27 -17.79
C ARG A 263 -3.05 3.07 -18.12
N ALA A 264 -3.62 1.91 -17.76
CA ALA A 264 -5.03 1.64 -17.92
C ALA A 264 -5.90 2.28 -16.83
N GLY A 265 -5.30 2.96 -15.84
CA GLY A 265 -5.98 3.58 -14.71
C GLY A 265 -6.41 2.59 -13.62
N ASP A 266 -5.82 1.40 -13.58
CA ASP A 266 -6.05 0.44 -12.50
C ASP A 266 -5.10 0.70 -11.33
N LEU A 267 -5.63 0.66 -10.11
CA LEU A 267 -4.90 0.97 -8.88
C LEU A 267 -4.23 -0.31 -8.31
N PHE A 268 -2.99 -0.17 -7.90
CA PHE A 268 -2.24 -1.21 -7.21
C PHE A 268 -1.75 -0.73 -5.85
N THR A 269 -1.73 -1.66 -4.88
CA THR A 269 -1.19 -1.43 -3.54
C THR A 269 -0.28 -2.59 -3.13
N TYR A 270 0.60 -2.33 -2.16
CA TYR A 270 1.44 -3.36 -1.54
C TYR A 270 1.02 -3.48 -0.07
N ASP A 271 0.40 -4.63 0.30
CA ASP A 271 -0.17 -4.85 1.64
C ASP A 271 0.76 -5.65 2.52
N ALA A 272 0.69 -5.39 3.81
CA ALA A 272 1.44 -6.06 4.84
C ALA A 272 1.03 -7.55 4.99
N ASP A 273 1.96 -8.34 5.52
CA ASP A 273 1.72 -9.74 5.87
C ASP A 273 0.88 -9.87 7.15
N MET A 274 0.52 -11.11 7.46
CA MET A 274 -0.10 -11.48 8.71
C MET A 274 0.65 -12.69 9.27
N GLU A 275 1.25 -12.53 10.44
CA GLU A 275 2.11 -13.55 11.04
C GLU A 275 1.32 -14.52 11.92
N TYR A 276 0.21 -14.07 12.48
CA TYR A 276 -0.64 -14.85 13.39
C TYR A 276 -2.10 -14.71 13.01
N ASP A 277 -2.82 -15.82 13.14
CA ASP A 277 -4.25 -15.88 13.01
C ASP A 277 -4.84 -16.96 13.93
N PHE A 278 -6.02 -16.77 14.47
CA PHE A 278 -6.63 -17.70 15.44
C PHE A 278 -5.71 -18.05 16.61
N ASN A 279 -4.92 -17.10 17.08
CA ASN A 279 -3.89 -17.30 18.11
C ASN A 279 -2.83 -18.36 17.75
N THR A 280 -2.62 -18.59 16.48
CA THR A 280 -1.63 -19.52 15.92
C THR A 280 -0.70 -18.80 14.96
N PRO A 281 0.53 -19.26 14.73
CA PRO A 281 1.46 -18.67 13.76
C PRO A 281 1.06 -19.04 12.32
N TRP A 282 -0.12 -18.67 11.90
CA TRP A 282 -0.65 -18.92 10.56
C TRP A 282 -0.29 -17.76 9.62
N TYR A 283 0.81 -17.92 8.93
CA TYR A 283 1.40 -16.88 8.09
C TYR A 283 0.63 -16.63 6.77
N ARG A 284 0.43 -15.36 6.44
CA ARG A 284 -0.02 -14.86 5.14
C ARG A 284 1.00 -13.85 4.63
N PRO A 285 1.48 -13.98 3.37
CA PRO A 285 2.55 -13.14 2.84
C PRO A 285 2.13 -11.68 2.62
N THR A 286 3.11 -10.78 2.59
CA THR A 286 2.93 -9.47 1.97
C THR A 286 2.58 -9.67 0.50
N ARG A 287 1.78 -8.78 -0.07
CA ARG A 287 1.22 -9.00 -1.41
C ARG A 287 0.92 -7.72 -2.16
N VAL A 288 1.08 -7.75 -3.46
CA VAL A 288 0.59 -6.72 -4.37
C VAL A 288 -0.86 -7.03 -4.71
N ASN A 289 -1.74 -6.06 -4.51
CA ASN A 289 -3.15 -6.17 -4.86
C ASN A 289 -3.47 -5.25 -6.04
N HIS A 290 -4.25 -5.74 -6.99
CA HIS A 290 -5.01 -4.93 -7.92
C HIS A 290 -6.28 -4.49 -7.19
N VAL A 291 -6.46 -3.19 -6.99
CA VAL A 291 -7.56 -2.63 -6.20
C VAL A 291 -8.70 -2.22 -7.12
N VAL A 292 -9.84 -2.90 -6.99
CA VAL A 292 -11.02 -2.66 -7.80
C VAL A 292 -12.16 -2.04 -6.98
N SER A 293 -13.10 -1.43 -7.65
CA SER A 293 -14.30 -0.84 -7.04
C SER A 293 -15.11 -1.89 -6.26
N GLY A 294 -15.46 -1.59 -5.02
CA GLY A 294 -16.16 -2.52 -4.11
C GLY A 294 -15.27 -3.62 -3.55
N GLY A 295 -13.97 -3.63 -3.86
CA GLY A 295 -13.04 -4.71 -3.54
C GLY A 295 -12.91 -4.99 -2.05
N GLU A 296 -12.82 -6.29 -1.71
CA GLU A 296 -12.55 -6.79 -0.37
C GLU A 296 -11.30 -7.68 -0.41
N TYR A 297 -10.36 -7.45 0.51
CA TYR A 297 -9.05 -8.12 0.48
C TYR A 297 -8.81 -9.01 1.70
N GLY A 298 -9.84 -9.26 2.49
CA GLY A 298 -9.94 -10.35 3.43
C GLY A 298 -9.20 -10.20 4.74
N TRP A 299 -8.57 -9.05 5.05
CA TRP A 299 -7.96 -8.90 6.36
C TRP A 299 -9.02 -8.73 7.45
N ARG A 300 -8.96 -9.59 8.46
CA ARG A 300 -9.82 -9.57 9.66
C ARG A 300 -9.01 -9.99 10.87
N ASN A 301 -9.11 -9.26 11.96
CA ASN A 301 -8.42 -9.63 13.18
C ASN A 301 -9.13 -10.85 13.84
N GLY A 302 -8.36 -11.91 14.07
CA GLY A 302 -8.82 -13.11 14.76
C GLY A 302 -9.74 -14.03 13.96
N ALA A 303 -10.13 -13.65 12.74
CA ALA A 303 -10.88 -14.48 11.82
C ALA A 303 -10.07 -14.83 10.57
N GLY A 304 -8.84 -14.35 10.52
CA GLY A 304 -7.94 -14.50 9.41
C GLY A 304 -8.23 -13.62 8.23
N LYS A 305 -7.26 -13.57 7.32
CA LYS A 305 -7.54 -13.17 5.95
C LYS A 305 -8.35 -14.29 5.34
N TYR A 306 -9.45 -13.98 4.69
CA TYR A 306 -10.27 -14.98 4.03
C TYR A 306 -9.42 -15.80 3.05
N PRO A 307 -9.56 -17.12 3.04
CA PRO A 307 -8.99 -17.95 1.98
C PRO A 307 -9.48 -17.46 0.60
N GLU A 308 -8.62 -17.55 -0.39
CA GLU A 308 -8.92 -17.04 -1.74
C GLU A 308 -10.07 -17.76 -2.46
N PHE A 309 -10.55 -18.89 -1.94
CA PHE A 309 -11.73 -19.57 -2.48
C PHE A 309 -13.06 -18.94 -2.06
N TYR A 310 -13.09 -18.08 -1.04
CA TYR A 310 -14.31 -17.33 -0.72
C TYR A 310 -14.58 -16.27 -1.79
N ALA A 311 -15.86 -16.12 -2.15
CA ALA A 311 -16.27 -15.20 -3.19
C ALA A 311 -15.90 -13.74 -2.91
N ASP A 312 -15.87 -13.35 -1.64
CA ASP A 312 -15.58 -11.97 -1.22
C ASP A 312 -14.10 -11.60 -1.24
N ASN A 313 -13.21 -12.57 -1.02
CA ASN A 313 -11.79 -12.27 -0.94
C ASN A 313 -11.14 -12.27 -2.33
N LEU A 314 -10.72 -11.10 -2.78
CA LEU A 314 -10.01 -10.99 -4.05
C LEU A 314 -8.54 -11.41 -3.91
N PRO A 315 -8.01 -12.21 -4.85
CA PRO A 315 -6.65 -12.73 -4.79
C PRO A 315 -5.60 -11.64 -5.04
N ALA A 316 -4.40 -11.88 -4.54
CA ALA A 316 -3.25 -11.04 -4.85
C ALA A 316 -2.83 -11.16 -6.31
N THR A 317 -2.33 -10.06 -6.89
CA THR A 317 -1.64 -10.07 -8.19
C THR A 317 -0.33 -10.86 -8.10
N VAL A 318 0.39 -10.71 -7.00
CA VAL A 318 1.59 -11.49 -6.67
C VAL A 318 1.83 -11.50 -5.16
N ASN A 319 2.12 -12.67 -4.60
CA ASN A 319 2.59 -12.82 -3.23
C ASN A 319 4.09 -12.58 -3.17
N ILE A 320 4.55 -11.79 -2.19
CA ILE A 320 5.94 -11.38 -2.08
C ILE A 320 6.70 -12.22 -1.04
N GLY A 321 6.15 -12.40 0.15
CA GLY A 321 6.77 -13.12 1.26
C GLY A 321 6.80 -12.28 2.53
N PRO A 322 7.66 -12.61 3.51
CA PRO A 322 7.83 -11.77 4.69
C PRO A 322 8.38 -10.40 4.31
N GLY A 323 7.89 -9.34 4.97
CA GLY A 323 8.38 -7.99 4.71
C GLY A 323 7.57 -6.89 5.38
N SER A 324 8.01 -5.67 5.17
CA SER A 324 7.34 -4.45 5.61
C SER A 324 7.10 -3.51 4.43
N PRO A 325 5.95 -3.57 3.79
CA PRO A 325 5.57 -2.72 2.66
C PRO A 325 5.69 -1.23 2.98
N THR A 326 6.28 -0.48 2.04
CA THR A 326 6.34 0.98 2.09
C THR A 326 5.97 1.57 0.73
N GLY A 327 6.86 2.32 0.07
CA GLY A 327 6.58 3.01 -1.19
C GLY A 327 6.23 2.08 -2.36
N ILE A 328 5.45 2.60 -3.28
CA ILE A 328 5.05 1.94 -4.53
C ILE A 328 4.89 2.99 -5.63
N ALA A 329 5.46 2.72 -6.81
CA ALA A 329 5.27 3.56 -8.00
C ALA A 329 5.56 2.76 -9.28
N PHE A 330 4.92 3.15 -10.38
CA PHE A 330 5.33 2.68 -11.71
C PHE A 330 6.56 3.44 -12.21
N GLY A 331 7.35 2.78 -13.06
CA GLY A 331 8.53 3.34 -13.70
C GLY A 331 8.26 4.30 -14.86
N TYR A 332 7.01 4.68 -15.07
CA TYR A 332 6.62 5.54 -16.20
C TYR A 332 7.37 6.86 -16.20
N GLY A 333 7.94 7.23 -17.36
CA GLY A 333 8.74 8.42 -17.50
C GLY A 333 10.20 8.28 -17.07
N ALA A 334 10.59 7.13 -16.50
CA ALA A 334 11.99 6.89 -16.18
C ALA A 334 12.83 6.72 -17.47
N LYS A 335 14.03 7.28 -17.50
CA LYS A 335 15.02 7.02 -18.54
C LYS A 335 15.73 5.68 -18.27
N PHE A 336 14.95 4.62 -18.26
CA PHE A 336 15.36 3.24 -18.04
C PHE A 336 15.04 2.39 -19.27
N PRO A 337 15.61 1.18 -19.43
CA PRO A 337 15.16 0.24 -20.46
C PRO A 337 13.67 -0.05 -20.35
N ALA A 338 13.02 -0.36 -21.48
CA ALA A 338 11.57 -0.52 -21.59
C ALA A 338 10.95 -1.40 -20.50
N LYS A 339 11.58 -2.54 -20.20
CA LYS A 339 11.18 -3.45 -19.12
C LYS A 339 11.00 -2.71 -17.78
N TYR A 340 11.89 -1.79 -17.47
CA TYR A 340 11.93 -1.07 -16.21
C TYR A 340 11.06 0.20 -16.20
N GLN A 341 10.73 0.74 -17.37
CA GLN A 341 9.73 1.79 -17.49
C GLN A 341 8.31 1.28 -17.19
N GLU A 342 8.02 0.03 -17.57
CA GLU A 342 6.69 -0.60 -17.35
C GLU A 342 6.58 -1.33 -16.00
N ALA A 343 7.67 -1.45 -15.24
CA ALA A 343 7.68 -2.14 -13.97
C ALA A 343 6.90 -1.37 -12.89
N LEU A 344 6.21 -2.10 -12.04
CA LEU A 344 5.72 -1.61 -10.76
C LEU A 344 6.81 -1.82 -9.71
N TYR A 345 7.37 -0.74 -9.18
CA TYR A 345 8.34 -0.79 -8.10
C TYR A 345 7.61 -0.82 -6.76
N ILE A 346 7.99 -1.78 -5.91
CA ILE A 346 7.51 -1.91 -4.54
C ILE A 346 8.68 -1.98 -3.57
N MET A 347 8.53 -1.39 -2.41
CA MET A 347 9.61 -1.22 -1.44
C MET A 347 9.36 -2.02 -0.18
N ASP A 348 10.40 -2.69 0.32
CA ASP A 348 10.39 -3.46 1.55
C ASP A 348 11.40 -2.89 2.55
N TRP A 349 10.87 -2.27 3.58
CA TRP A 349 11.64 -1.61 4.62
C TRP A 349 12.51 -2.58 5.45
N SER A 350 11.97 -3.76 5.77
CA SER A 350 12.64 -4.74 6.63
C SER A 350 13.81 -5.43 5.95
N TRP A 351 13.67 -5.72 4.64
CA TRP A 351 14.69 -6.43 3.89
C TRP A 351 15.61 -5.51 3.08
N GLY A 352 15.35 -4.18 3.13
CA GLY A 352 16.15 -3.21 2.40
C GLY A 352 16.12 -3.44 0.90
N LYS A 353 14.92 -3.62 0.34
CA LYS A 353 14.74 -3.98 -1.08
C LYS A 353 13.75 -3.08 -1.79
N ILE A 354 14.05 -2.79 -3.03
CA ILE A 354 13.09 -2.35 -4.04
C ILE A 354 12.97 -3.49 -5.04
N TYR A 355 11.77 -4.02 -5.21
CA TYR A 355 11.48 -5.01 -6.23
C TYR A 355 10.92 -4.32 -7.46
N ALA A 356 11.22 -4.84 -8.65
CA ALA A 356 10.54 -4.53 -9.90
C ALA A 356 9.56 -5.67 -10.20
N VAL A 357 8.27 -5.35 -10.25
CA VAL A 357 7.19 -6.30 -10.55
C VAL A 357 6.74 -6.10 -11.98
N GLN A 358 6.88 -7.13 -12.80
CA GLN A 358 6.37 -7.17 -14.16
C GLN A 358 4.94 -7.67 -14.14
N LEU A 359 3.98 -6.79 -14.45
CA LEU A 359 2.56 -7.11 -14.49
C LEU A 359 2.15 -7.57 -15.90
N LYS A 360 1.28 -8.58 -15.96
CA LYS A 360 0.65 -9.05 -17.20
C LYS A 360 -0.86 -9.11 -17.00
N PRO A 361 -1.65 -8.64 -17.95
CA PRO A 361 -3.10 -8.83 -17.94
C PRO A 361 -3.45 -10.32 -17.87
N GLN A 362 -4.43 -10.64 -17.04
CA GLN A 362 -5.05 -11.97 -16.94
C GLN A 362 -6.54 -11.81 -16.69
N GLY A 363 -7.34 -12.05 -17.72
CA GLY A 363 -8.77 -11.78 -17.67
C GLY A 363 -9.04 -10.31 -17.32
N ALA A 364 -9.92 -10.07 -16.37
CA ALA A 364 -10.27 -8.73 -15.90
C ALA A 364 -9.32 -8.15 -14.84
N SER A 365 -8.17 -8.81 -14.59
CA SER A 365 -7.16 -8.39 -13.62
C SER A 365 -5.75 -8.64 -14.15
N TYR A 366 -4.79 -8.86 -13.25
CA TYR A 366 -3.36 -8.99 -13.55
C TYR A 366 -2.71 -10.08 -12.73
N VAL A 367 -1.62 -10.63 -13.26
CA VAL A 367 -0.64 -11.43 -12.52
C VAL A 367 0.71 -10.75 -12.60
N GLY A 368 1.56 -10.97 -11.61
CA GLY A 368 2.88 -10.34 -11.53
C GLY A 368 4.01 -11.32 -11.27
N VAL A 369 5.19 -10.97 -11.77
CA VAL A 369 6.45 -11.63 -11.42
C VAL A 369 7.39 -10.58 -10.88
N LYS A 370 7.94 -10.81 -9.69
CA LYS A 370 8.89 -9.90 -9.05
C LYS A 370 10.33 -10.29 -9.35
N GLU A 371 11.20 -9.29 -9.39
CA GLU A 371 12.66 -9.44 -9.35
C GLU A 371 13.25 -8.43 -8.38
N ASP A 372 14.42 -8.74 -7.79
CA ASP A 372 15.17 -7.79 -6.98
C ASP A 372 15.75 -6.69 -7.91
N PHE A 373 15.44 -5.43 -7.64
CA PHE A 373 15.93 -4.28 -8.39
C PHE A 373 17.05 -3.56 -7.62
N ILE A 374 16.75 -3.04 -6.44
CA ILE A 374 17.74 -2.45 -5.54
C ILE A 374 17.74 -3.24 -4.24
N GLN A 375 18.90 -3.51 -3.67
CA GLN A 375 19.00 -4.15 -2.36
C GLN A 375 20.22 -3.68 -1.61
N GLY A 376 20.11 -3.54 -0.29
CA GLY A 376 21.20 -3.15 0.60
C GLY A 376 20.94 -3.53 2.05
N ALA A 377 21.96 -3.49 2.87
CA ALA A 377 21.86 -3.79 4.31
C ALA A 377 22.80 -2.91 5.13
N PRO A 378 22.24 -2.04 6.00
CA PRO A 378 20.81 -1.70 6.11
C PRO A 378 20.35 -0.78 4.95
N LEU A 379 19.13 -0.92 4.48
CA LEU A 379 18.55 -0.02 3.50
C LEU A 379 17.04 0.12 3.76
N PRO A 380 16.61 0.78 4.84
CA PRO A 380 15.19 0.89 5.22
C PRO A 380 14.46 1.83 4.27
N VAL A 381 14.13 1.33 3.08
CA VAL A 381 13.49 2.10 2.00
C VAL A 381 12.08 2.53 2.38
N THR A 382 11.71 3.78 2.09
CA THR A 382 10.43 4.37 2.51
C THR A 382 9.53 4.80 1.37
N ASP A 383 9.99 5.64 0.45
CA ASP A 383 9.20 6.08 -0.71
C ASP A 383 10.10 6.35 -1.91
N LEU A 384 9.51 6.38 -3.10
CA LEU A 384 10.21 6.69 -4.35
C LEU A 384 9.37 7.57 -5.25
N ALA A 385 10.05 8.32 -6.13
CA ALA A 385 9.45 9.09 -7.19
C ALA A 385 10.29 9.01 -8.47
N ILE A 386 9.63 8.92 -9.62
CA ILE A 386 10.26 9.13 -10.91
C ILE A 386 10.20 10.63 -11.21
N HIS A 387 11.34 11.23 -11.42
CA HIS A 387 11.41 12.66 -11.65
C HIS A 387 11.07 13.00 -13.12
N PRO A 388 10.07 13.86 -13.36
CA PRO A 388 9.50 14.03 -14.70
C PRO A 388 10.44 14.72 -15.69
N GLN A 389 11.42 15.51 -15.23
CA GLN A 389 12.33 16.27 -16.10
C GLN A 389 13.60 15.49 -16.44
N ASP A 390 14.24 14.85 -15.46
CA ASP A 390 15.50 14.11 -15.69
C ASP A 390 15.29 12.62 -15.94
N GLY A 391 14.13 12.06 -15.59
CA GLY A 391 13.80 10.65 -15.76
C GLY A 391 14.54 9.73 -14.80
N ALA A 392 15.16 10.26 -13.75
CA ALA A 392 15.79 9.45 -12.72
C ALA A 392 14.76 8.98 -11.68
N MET A 393 15.05 7.86 -11.02
CA MET A 393 14.33 7.45 -9.82
C MET A 393 15.02 8.05 -8.60
N TYR A 394 14.27 8.76 -7.78
CA TYR A 394 14.70 9.21 -6.46
C TYR A 394 14.04 8.33 -5.41
N PHE A 395 14.80 7.85 -4.42
CA PHE A 395 14.22 7.13 -3.30
C PHE A 395 14.82 7.56 -1.97
N ALA A 396 14.05 7.45 -0.92
CA ALA A 396 14.47 7.74 0.44
C ALA A 396 14.59 6.44 1.27
N ILE A 397 15.49 6.48 2.23
CA ILE A 397 15.52 5.54 3.35
C ILE A 397 15.21 6.29 4.64
N GLY A 398 14.63 5.61 5.63
CA GLY A 398 14.27 6.22 6.90
C GLY A 398 13.15 5.48 7.63
N GLY A 399 12.30 6.23 8.29
CA GLY A 399 11.20 5.73 9.09
C GLY A 399 11.63 5.28 10.49
N ARG A 400 10.72 5.37 11.47
CA ARG A 400 10.94 4.94 12.87
C ARG A 400 12.21 5.53 13.50
N LYS A 401 12.54 6.77 13.13
CA LYS A 401 13.73 7.51 13.62
C LYS A 401 15.09 6.88 13.25
N VAL A 402 15.13 5.90 12.34
CA VAL A 402 16.41 5.38 11.84
C VAL A 402 17.05 6.38 10.89
N GLN A 403 18.34 6.21 10.64
CA GLN A 403 19.13 7.04 9.75
C GLN A 403 18.45 7.16 8.39
N SER A 404 18.29 8.38 7.90
CA SER A 404 17.65 8.69 6.62
C SER A 404 18.67 9.16 5.58
N GLY A 405 18.32 8.96 4.31
CA GLY A 405 19.12 9.39 3.17
C GLY A 405 18.28 9.49 1.91
N LEU A 406 18.73 10.32 0.99
CA LEU A 406 18.16 10.48 -0.35
C LEU A 406 19.13 9.92 -1.39
N TYR A 407 18.61 9.09 -2.27
CA TYR A 407 19.36 8.43 -3.34
C TYR A 407 18.76 8.74 -4.70
N ARG A 408 19.61 8.63 -5.73
CA ARG A 408 19.20 8.70 -7.14
C ARG A 408 19.64 7.43 -7.86
N VAL A 409 18.78 6.89 -8.70
CA VAL A 409 19.07 5.78 -9.61
C VAL A 409 18.96 6.28 -11.03
N THR A 410 20.01 6.04 -11.82
CA THR A 410 20.07 6.35 -13.25
C THR A 410 20.51 5.12 -14.03
N TYR A 411 20.13 5.03 -15.30
CA TYR A 411 20.63 4.00 -16.19
C TYR A 411 21.80 4.56 -17.02
N VAL A 412 22.92 3.86 -17.00
CA VAL A 412 24.17 4.21 -17.71
C VAL A 412 24.62 3.09 -18.67
N GLY A 413 23.76 2.08 -18.87
CA GLY A 413 24.02 0.97 -19.76
C GLY A 413 23.81 1.32 -21.24
N LYS A 414 23.71 0.31 -22.08
CA LYS A 414 23.65 0.45 -23.54
C LYS A 414 22.26 0.25 -24.15
N GLU A 415 21.30 -0.25 -23.37
CA GLU A 415 19.93 -0.46 -23.85
C GLU A 415 19.25 0.89 -24.10
N SER A 416 18.32 0.93 -25.08
CA SER A 416 17.52 2.15 -25.30
C SER A 416 16.71 2.49 -24.07
N THR A 417 16.68 3.78 -23.77
CA THR A 417 15.84 4.40 -22.74
C THR A 417 14.75 5.28 -23.36
N ASP A 418 14.49 5.11 -24.65
CA ASP A 418 13.40 5.81 -25.32
C ASP A 418 12.09 5.56 -24.61
N PRO A 419 11.21 6.56 -24.50
CA PRO A 419 9.91 6.37 -23.89
C PRO A 419 9.17 5.20 -24.53
N VAL A 420 8.67 4.28 -23.72
CA VAL A 420 7.71 3.30 -24.19
C VAL A 420 6.46 4.07 -24.55
N LEU A 421 6.34 4.37 -25.85
CA LEU A 421 5.12 4.98 -26.39
C LEU A 421 3.99 4.00 -26.16
N ASP A 422 2.86 4.53 -25.73
CA ASP A 422 1.67 3.77 -25.40
C ASP A 422 1.32 2.70 -26.43
N SER A 423 1.94 1.52 -26.32
CA SER A 423 1.15 0.35 -26.51
C SER A 423 0.17 0.34 -25.32
N VAL A 424 -0.81 1.22 -25.33
CA VAL A 424 -2.03 0.98 -24.58
C VAL A 424 -2.46 -0.37 -25.12
N ALA A 425 -2.01 -1.42 -24.45
CA ALA A 425 -2.50 -2.75 -24.73
C ALA A 425 -4.00 -2.54 -24.70
N LYS A 426 -4.66 -2.71 -25.86
CA LYS A 426 -6.11 -2.58 -25.94
C LYS A 426 -6.62 -3.33 -24.75
N ALA A 427 -7.24 -2.60 -23.80
CA ALA A 427 -7.64 -3.19 -22.54
C ALA A 427 -8.34 -4.50 -22.89
N ALA A 428 -7.88 -5.61 -22.29
CA ALA A 428 -8.48 -6.91 -22.59
C ALA A 428 -10.00 -6.75 -22.46
N PRO A 429 -10.81 -7.39 -23.33
CA PRO A 429 -12.27 -7.23 -23.30
C PRO A 429 -12.85 -7.40 -21.90
N GLU A 430 -12.25 -8.28 -21.11
CA GLU A 430 -12.64 -8.54 -19.72
C GLU A 430 -12.39 -7.34 -18.81
N VAL A 431 -11.29 -6.62 -19.00
CA VAL A 431 -11.00 -5.37 -18.26
C VAL A 431 -12.02 -4.29 -18.61
N ALA A 432 -12.36 -4.16 -19.89
CA ALA A 432 -13.40 -3.21 -20.34
C ALA A 432 -14.77 -3.58 -19.76
N ALA A 433 -15.13 -4.87 -19.76
CA ALA A 433 -16.38 -5.35 -19.17
C ALA A 433 -16.43 -5.07 -17.66
N ARG A 434 -15.35 -5.35 -16.91
CA ARG A 434 -15.25 -5.01 -15.47
C ARG A 434 -15.47 -3.52 -15.25
N LYS A 435 -14.79 -2.66 -15.99
CA LYS A 435 -14.94 -1.19 -15.86
C LYS A 435 -16.34 -0.71 -16.19
N THR A 436 -17.03 -1.38 -17.11
CA THR A 436 -18.45 -1.10 -17.40
C THR A 436 -19.33 -1.45 -16.20
N LEU A 437 -19.12 -2.60 -15.58
CA LEU A 437 -19.85 -3.01 -14.36
C LEU A 437 -19.59 -2.05 -13.20
N GLU A 438 -18.34 -1.65 -12.99
CA GLU A 438 -17.94 -0.74 -11.91
C GLU A 438 -18.62 0.64 -11.98
N GLN A 439 -19.12 1.06 -13.15
CA GLN A 439 -19.88 2.31 -13.29
C GLN A 439 -21.23 2.30 -12.56
N PHE A 440 -21.76 1.12 -12.28
CA PHE A 440 -23.01 0.92 -11.53
C PHE A 440 -22.79 0.76 -10.02
N HIS A 441 -21.56 0.61 -9.57
CA HIS A 441 -21.27 0.46 -8.15
C HIS A 441 -21.64 1.72 -7.37
N GLY A 442 -22.34 1.56 -6.25
CA GLY A 442 -22.83 2.66 -5.43
C GLY A 442 -24.01 3.45 -6.03
N LYS A 443 -24.61 2.96 -7.11
CA LYS A 443 -25.72 3.63 -7.81
C LYS A 443 -26.88 2.68 -8.02
N GLN A 444 -28.08 3.23 -8.03
CA GLN A 444 -29.27 2.52 -8.47
C GLN A 444 -29.59 2.88 -9.94
N ASP A 445 -29.69 1.87 -10.79
CA ASP A 445 -30.05 2.02 -12.21
C ASP A 445 -30.91 0.85 -12.64
N PRO A 446 -32.08 1.09 -13.26
CA PRO A 446 -32.99 0.03 -13.70
C PRO A 446 -32.36 -1.01 -14.66
N LYS A 447 -31.32 -0.63 -15.38
CA LYS A 447 -30.63 -1.50 -16.36
C LYS A 447 -29.48 -2.31 -15.70
N ALA A 448 -29.08 -1.96 -14.49
CA ALA A 448 -27.87 -2.49 -13.86
C ALA A 448 -27.92 -4.01 -13.70
N ALA A 449 -29.04 -4.57 -13.25
CA ALA A 449 -29.22 -6.00 -13.10
C ALA A 449 -29.09 -6.75 -14.43
N ASP A 450 -29.64 -6.24 -15.51
CA ASP A 450 -29.56 -6.87 -16.84
C ASP A 450 -28.15 -6.81 -17.40
N VAL A 451 -27.42 -5.73 -17.16
CA VAL A 451 -25.99 -5.59 -17.54
C VAL A 451 -25.11 -6.55 -16.74
N ALA A 452 -25.38 -6.73 -15.45
CA ALA A 452 -24.57 -7.57 -14.57
C ALA A 452 -24.81 -9.07 -14.79
N TRP A 453 -26.05 -9.48 -15.07
CA TRP A 453 -26.47 -10.88 -15.05
C TRP A 453 -25.65 -11.82 -15.93
N PRO A 454 -25.30 -11.47 -17.19
CA PRO A 454 -24.47 -12.35 -18.03
C PRO A 454 -23.09 -12.65 -17.45
N HIS A 455 -22.59 -11.78 -16.57
CA HIS A 455 -21.25 -11.90 -15.99
C HIS A 455 -21.22 -12.71 -14.67
N LEU A 456 -22.39 -13.01 -14.06
CA LEU A 456 -22.47 -13.80 -12.83
C LEU A 456 -21.99 -15.25 -13.01
N SER A 457 -22.06 -15.79 -14.23
CA SER A 457 -21.57 -17.13 -14.59
C SER A 457 -20.19 -17.15 -15.20
N SER A 458 -19.51 -15.99 -15.34
CA SER A 458 -18.18 -15.89 -15.94
C SER A 458 -17.18 -16.81 -15.25
N SER A 459 -16.29 -17.44 -16.01
CA SER A 459 -15.12 -18.15 -15.46
C SER A 459 -14.13 -17.17 -14.81
N ASP A 460 -14.14 -15.91 -15.24
CA ASP A 460 -13.33 -14.84 -14.63
C ASP A 460 -13.93 -14.40 -13.30
N ARG A 461 -13.19 -14.60 -12.23
CA ARG A 461 -13.60 -14.25 -10.88
C ARG A 461 -13.84 -12.76 -10.68
N TRP A 462 -13.04 -11.92 -11.33
CA TRP A 462 -13.11 -10.46 -11.17
C TRP A 462 -14.37 -9.90 -11.84
N LEU A 463 -14.78 -10.49 -12.97
CA LEU A 463 -16.05 -10.16 -13.61
C LEU A 463 -17.24 -10.61 -12.75
N ARG A 464 -17.20 -11.85 -12.20
CA ARG A 464 -18.28 -12.30 -11.30
C ARG A 464 -18.42 -11.39 -10.10
N PHE A 465 -17.27 -11.05 -9.47
CA PHE A 465 -17.23 -10.16 -8.32
C PHE A 465 -17.83 -8.78 -8.65
N ALA A 466 -17.38 -8.14 -9.75
CA ALA A 466 -17.91 -6.85 -10.16
C ALA A 466 -19.42 -6.90 -10.46
N ALA A 467 -19.87 -7.96 -11.13
CA ALA A 467 -21.30 -8.16 -11.43
C ALA A 467 -22.15 -8.35 -10.16
N ARG A 468 -21.63 -9.09 -9.18
CA ARG A 468 -22.31 -9.26 -7.89
C ARG A 468 -22.43 -7.93 -7.15
N VAL A 469 -21.35 -7.15 -7.06
CA VAL A 469 -21.39 -5.82 -6.43
C VAL A 469 -22.41 -4.90 -7.10
N VAL A 470 -22.60 -4.98 -8.43
CA VAL A 470 -23.69 -4.27 -9.09
C VAL A 470 -25.05 -4.62 -8.48
N LEU A 471 -25.34 -5.92 -8.32
CA LEU A 471 -26.63 -6.38 -7.75
C LEU A 471 -26.83 -5.93 -6.31
N GLU A 472 -25.77 -5.97 -5.50
CA GLU A 472 -25.78 -5.55 -4.08
C GLU A 472 -26.24 -4.09 -3.90
N HIS A 473 -26.13 -3.27 -4.95
CA HIS A 473 -26.59 -1.88 -4.96
C HIS A 473 -28.00 -1.67 -5.57
N GLN A 474 -28.63 -2.71 -6.11
CA GLN A 474 -29.95 -2.58 -6.73
C GLN A 474 -31.08 -2.99 -5.78
N PRO A 475 -32.27 -2.34 -5.88
CA PRO A 475 -33.43 -2.77 -5.12
C PRO A 475 -33.77 -4.24 -5.40
N HIS A 476 -33.87 -5.05 -4.36
CA HIS A 476 -34.07 -6.51 -4.44
C HIS A 476 -35.34 -6.90 -5.25
N ALA A 477 -36.42 -6.14 -5.11
CA ALA A 477 -37.67 -6.41 -5.80
C ALA A 477 -37.55 -6.47 -7.35
N GLY A 478 -36.51 -5.85 -7.90
CA GLY A 478 -36.29 -5.85 -9.35
C GLY A 478 -35.65 -7.11 -9.92
N TRP A 479 -35.02 -7.96 -9.07
CA TRP A 479 -34.23 -9.09 -9.56
C TRP A 479 -34.26 -10.35 -8.68
N SER A 480 -34.84 -10.32 -7.47
CA SER A 480 -34.83 -11.45 -6.53
C SER A 480 -35.49 -12.71 -7.09
N GLU A 481 -36.63 -12.61 -7.76
CA GLU A 481 -37.29 -13.76 -8.41
C GLU A 481 -36.40 -14.42 -9.45
N ARG A 482 -35.69 -13.61 -10.24
CA ARG A 482 -34.71 -14.09 -11.22
C ARG A 482 -33.57 -14.87 -10.53
N ALA A 483 -33.09 -14.43 -9.35
CA ALA A 483 -32.07 -15.14 -8.60
C ALA A 483 -32.53 -16.53 -8.14
N PHE A 484 -33.77 -16.67 -7.70
CA PHE A 484 -34.34 -17.97 -7.33
C PHE A 484 -34.59 -18.88 -8.53
N ALA A 485 -34.95 -18.31 -9.70
CA ALA A 485 -35.22 -19.05 -10.93
C ALA A 485 -33.95 -19.39 -11.74
N GLU A 486 -32.79 -18.82 -11.42
CA GLU A 486 -31.55 -19.02 -12.15
C GLU A 486 -31.11 -20.49 -12.17
N GLN A 487 -30.82 -21.03 -13.36
CA GLN A 487 -30.47 -22.45 -13.54
C GLN A 487 -28.94 -22.67 -13.54
N ASN A 488 -28.15 -21.66 -13.89
CA ASN A 488 -26.72 -21.77 -13.84
C ASN A 488 -26.27 -21.72 -12.36
N ALA A 489 -25.62 -22.77 -11.88
CA ALA A 489 -25.26 -22.91 -10.47
C ALA A 489 -24.34 -21.77 -9.98
N THR A 490 -23.40 -21.33 -10.80
CA THR A 490 -22.47 -20.25 -10.42
C THR A 490 -23.19 -18.90 -10.37
N ALA A 491 -23.99 -18.57 -11.40
CA ALA A 491 -24.76 -17.33 -11.42
C ALA A 491 -25.77 -17.28 -10.26
N ARG A 492 -26.43 -18.42 -9.99
CA ARG A 492 -27.36 -18.54 -8.87
C ARG A 492 -26.70 -18.30 -7.53
N LEU A 493 -25.50 -18.87 -7.32
CA LEU A 493 -24.71 -18.67 -6.08
C LEU A 493 -24.37 -17.19 -5.88
N GLU A 494 -23.85 -16.52 -6.92
CA GLU A 494 -23.48 -15.12 -6.84
C GLU A 494 -24.70 -14.21 -6.62
N ALA A 495 -25.82 -14.49 -7.31
CA ALA A 495 -27.05 -13.74 -7.13
C ALA A 495 -27.68 -13.93 -5.74
N LEU A 496 -27.69 -15.15 -5.21
CA LEU A 496 -28.20 -15.42 -3.85
C LEU A 496 -27.29 -14.80 -2.78
N LEU A 497 -25.96 -14.79 -3.01
CA LEU A 497 -25.03 -14.08 -2.12
C LEU A 497 -25.29 -12.59 -2.11
N ALA A 498 -25.49 -11.98 -3.30
CA ALA A 498 -25.87 -10.57 -3.41
C ALA A 498 -27.19 -10.26 -2.69
N LEU A 499 -28.16 -11.19 -2.73
CA LEU A 499 -29.45 -11.03 -2.07
C LEU A 499 -29.34 -11.12 -0.53
N ALA A 500 -28.36 -11.86 -0.03
CA ALA A 500 -28.11 -12.01 1.41
C ALA A 500 -27.35 -10.81 2.02
N ARG A 501 -26.70 -10.02 1.19
CA ARG A 501 -25.92 -8.82 1.58
C ARG A 501 -26.71 -7.54 1.41
#